data_13f220c809defab15bc5da6041b5d240
#
_entry.id   13f220c809defab15bc5da6041b5d240
#
_cell.length_a   1.000
_cell.length_b   1.000
_cell.length_c   1.000
_cell.angle_alpha   90.00
_cell.angle_beta   90.00
_cell.angle_gamma   90.00
#
_symmetry.space_group_name_H-M   'P 1'
#
loop_
_entity.id
_entity.type
_entity.pdbx_description
1 polymer ?
#
loop_
_entity_poly.entity_id
_entity_poly.type
_entity_poly.pdbx_seq_one_letter_code
_entity_poly.pdbx_strand_id
1 'polypeptide(L)'
;MRENTQGHTDMIDAIVSVIAEAERSSAKTLRVGRVELPRETVVAALRELDFTHVEYVLDCLEESRPNIRNIRSYLLTALYNAPATIEAYYAAKVAHDWPNLSA
;
A
#
# COMPACT_ATOMS: atom_id res chain seq x y z
N MET A 1 -0.68 9.82 -22.47
CA MET A 1 -2.00 9.51 -22.20
C MET A 1 -2.27 8.06 -22.07
N ARG A 2 -2.21 7.34 -23.16
CA ARG A 2 -2.45 5.94 -23.09
C ARG A 2 -1.47 5.22 -22.22
N GLU A 3 -0.23 5.65 -22.26
CA GLU A 3 0.78 5.02 -21.43
C GLU A 3 0.51 5.19 -19.97
N ASN A 4 0.05 6.38 -19.58
CA ASN A 4 -0.24 6.61 -18.18
C ASN A 4 -1.39 5.77 -17.72
N THR A 5 -2.43 5.66 -18.53
CA THR A 5 -3.57 4.85 -18.18
C THR A 5 -3.17 3.39 -18.07
N GLN A 6 -2.34 2.94 -18.98
CA GLN A 6 -1.93 1.57 -18.98
C GLN A 6 -1.06 1.24 -17.78
N GLY A 7 -0.13 2.14 -17.44
CA GLY A 7 0.70 1.93 -16.28
C GLY A 7 -0.12 1.89 -15.00
N HIS A 8 -1.13 2.76 -14.92
CA HIS A 8 -2.00 2.77 -13.75
C HIS A 8 -2.78 1.47 -13.63
N THR A 9 -3.27 0.97 -14.75
CA THR A 9 -4.00 -0.29 -14.76
C THR A 9 -3.10 -1.43 -14.33
N ASP A 10 -1.86 -1.43 -14.80
CA ASP A 10 -0.91 -2.47 -14.42
C ASP A 10 -0.67 -2.48 -12.91
N MET A 11 -0.59 -1.31 -12.32
CA MET A 11 -0.38 -1.23 -10.88
C MET A 11 -1.58 -1.71 -10.10
N ILE A 12 -2.77 -1.40 -10.56
CA ILE A 12 -3.99 -1.90 -9.92
C ILE A 12 -4.04 -3.41 -10.04
N ASP A 13 -3.71 -3.94 -11.19
CA ASP A 13 -3.68 -5.39 -11.38
C ASP A 13 -2.68 -6.04 -10.43
N ALA A 14 -1.53 -5.40 -10.23
CA ALA A 14 -0.53 -5.92 -9.32
C ALA A 14 -1.06 -5.93 -7.89
N ILE A 15 -1.77 -4.88 -7.49
CA ILE A 15 -2.36 -4.82 -6.16
C ILE A 15 -3.38 -5.94 -5.96
N VAL A 16 -4.27 -6.10 -6.94
CA VAL A 16 -5.27 -7.15 -6.86
C VAL A 16 -4.60 -8.53 -6.79
N SER A 17 -3.55 -8.71 -7.56
CA SER A 17 -2.83 -9.98 -7.59
C SER A 17 -2.19 -10.28 -6.24
N VAL A 18 -1.60 -9.27 -5.61
CA VAL A 18 -0.97 -9.46 -4.31
C VAL A 18 -2.01 -9.84 -3.27
N ILE A 19 -3.14 -9.17 -3.28
CA ILE A 19 -4.21 -9.48 -2.33
C ILE A 19 -4.74 -10.90 -2.55
N ALA A 20 -4.96 -11.25 -3.82
CA ALA A 20 -5.49 -12.57 -4.14
C ALA A 20 -4.51 -13.67 -3.73
N GLU A 21 -3.23 -13.42 -3.92
CA GLU A 21 -2.22 -14.39 -3.52
C GLU A 21 -2.21 -14.61 -2.03
N ALA A 22 -2.35 -13.52 -1.27
CA ALA A 22 -2.39 -13.64 0.19
C ALA A 22 -3.58 -14.49 0.61
N GLU A 23 -4.73 -14.26 -0.03
CA GLU A 23 -5.94 -15.00 0.32
C GLU A 23 -5.85 -16.47 -0.05
N ARG A 24 -5.16 -16.78 -1.14
CA ARG A 24 -5.06 -18.15 -1.60
C ARG A 24 -3.89 -18.92 -0.99
N SER A 25 -3.02 -18.22 -0.28
CA SER A 25 -1.83 -18.86 0.28
C SER A 25 -2.20 -19.90 1.32
N SER A 26 -1.49 -21.02 1.31
CA SER A 26 -1.66 -22.05 2.32
C SER A 26 -0.63 -21.89 3.43
N ALA A 27 0.24 -20.92 3.34
CA ALA A 27 1.24 -20.67 4.36
C ALA A 27 0.57 -20.20 5.64
N LYS A 28 1.16 -20.54 6.77
CA LYS A 28 0.62 -20.10 8.04
C LYS A 28 0.93 -18.64 8.33
N THR A 29 2.03 -18.15 7.81
CA THR A 29 2.45 -16.77 8.01
C THR A 29 2.80 -16.16 6.67
N LEU A 30 2.74 -14.83 6.63
CA LEU A 30 3.19 -14.06 5.49
C LEU A 30 4.18 -13.03 5.96
N ARG A 31 5.16 -12.75 5.12
CA ARG A 31 6.18 -11.78 5.47
C ARG A 31 5.72 -10.40 5.07
N VAL A 32 5.63 -9.52 6.04
CA VAL A 32 5.27 -8.12 5.82
C VAL A 32 6.44 -7.29 6.30
N GLY A 33 7.18 -6.72 5.36
CA GLY A 33 8.41 -6.04 5.70
C GLY A 33 9.42 -7.02 6.24
N ARG A 34 9.81 -6.85 7.47
CA ARG A 34 10.79 -7.72 8.11
C ARG A 34 10.17 -8.64 9.13
N VAL A 35 8.85 -8.68 9.19
CA VAL A 35 8.14 -9.41 10.24
C VAL A 35 7.29 -10.47 9.60
N GLU A 36 7.22 -11.64 10.26
CA GLU A 36 6.31 -12.70 9.86
C GLU A 36 5.04 -12.55 10.66
N LEU A 37 3.92 -12.45 9.96
CA LEU A 37 2.62 -12.27 10.60
C LEU A 37 1.71 -13.42 10.21
N PRO A 38 0.77 -13.79 11.09
CA PRO A 38 -0.19 -14.81 10.71
C PRO A 38 -0.93 -14.41 9.44
N ARG A 39 -1.11 -15.38 8.55
CA ARG A 39 -1.77 -15.09 7.28
C ARG A 39 -3.16 -14.49 7.51
N GLU A 40 -3.88 -15.02 8.48
CA GLU A 40 -5.23 -14.54 8.74
C GLU A 40 -5.23 -13.07 9.16
N THR A 41 -4.23 -12.67 9.93
CA THR A 41 -4.11 -11.27 10.32
C THR A 41 -3.89 -10.38 9.11
N VAL A 42 -3.01 -10.81 8.21
CA VAL A 42 -2.71 -10.03 7.01
C VAL A 42 -3.94 -9.95 6.10
N VAL A 43 -4.59 -11.09 5.87
CA VAL A 43 -5.76 -11.11 4.99
C VAL A 43 -6.88 -10.25 5.56
N ALA A 44 -7.10 -10.32 6.86
CA ALA A 44 -8.14 -9.49 7.48
C ALA A 44 -7.85 -8.01 7.28
N ALA A 45 -6.59 -7.62 7.43
CA ALA A 45 -6.21 -6.23 7.23
C ALA A 45 -6.41 -5.81 5.78
N LEU A 46 -6.07 -6.68 4.83
CA LEU A 46 -6.24 -6.36 3.43
C LEU A 46 -7.69 -6.20 3.04
N ARG A 47 -8.58 -6.94 3.70
CA ARG A 47 -10.00 -6.84 3.41
C ARG A 47 -10.63 -5.56 3.93
N GLU A 48 -9.96 -4.88 4.85
CA GLU A 48 -10.45 -3.62 5.38
C GLU A 48 -10.06 -2.43 4.53
N LEU A 49 -9.24 -2.64 3.51
CA LEU A 49 -8.80 -1.55 2.66
C LEU A 49 -9.94 -1.03 1.80
N ASP A 50 -9.97 0.30 1.62
CA ASP A 50 -10.93 0.90 0.73
C ASP A 50 -10.20 1.65 -0.39
N PHE A 51 -10.97 2.30 -1.23
CA PHE A 51 -10.42 2.98 -2.40
C PHE A 51 -9.38 4.03 -2.02
N THR A 52 -9.61 4.74 -0.94
CA THR A 52 -8.67 5.77 -0.50
C THR A 52 -7.32 5.17 -0.16
N HIS A 53 -7.32 4.03 0.51
CA HIS A 53 -6.06 3.35 0.84
C HIS A 53 -5.33 2.92 -0.42
N VAL A 54 -6.06 2.39 -1.38
CA VAL A 54 -5.45 1.93 -2.63
C VAL A 54 -4.85 3.12 -3.39
N GLU A 55 -5.58 4.23 -3.46
CA GLU A 55 -5.03 5.41 -4.12
C GLU A 55 -3.77 5.90 -3.43
N TYR A 56 -3.77 5.90 -2.12
CA TYR A 56 -2.60 6.31 -1.37
C TYR A 56 -1.39 5.45 -1.69
N VAL A 57 -1.60 4.13 -1.74
CA VAL A 57 -0.51 3.22 -2.05
C VAL A 57 -0.01 3.44 -3.48
N LEU A 58 -0.93 3.69 -4.41
CA LEU A 58 -0.52 3.96 -5.79
C LEU A 58 0.35 5.21 -5.87
N ASP A 59 -0.04 6.26 -5.15
CA ASP A 59 0.76 7.48 -5.15
C ASP A 59 2.14 7.24 -4.58
N CYS A 60 2.21 6.50 -3.48
CA CYS A 60 3.50 6.19 -2.88
C CYS A 60 4.35 5.34 -3.81
N LEU A 61 3.72 4.41 -4.50
CA LEU A 61 4.44 3.54 -5.43
C LEU A 61 5.05 4.36 -6.56
N GLU A 62 4.30 5.30 -7.10
CA GLU A 62 4.82 6.11 -8.19
C GLU A 62 6.02 6.92 -7.77
N GLU A 63 5.98 7.46 -6.57
CA GLU A 63 7.10 8.26 -6.08
C GLU A 63 8.34 7.41 -5.81
N SER A 64 8.15 6.19 -5.37
CA SER A 64 9.25 5.33 -4.95
C SER A 64 9.68 4.32 -6.00
N ARG A 65 8.97 4.26 -7.11
CA ARG A 65 9.12 3.19 -8.07
C ARG A 65 10.56 2.91 -8.52
N PRO A 66 11.35 3.93 -8.85
CA PRO A 66 12.70 3.64 -9.33
C PRO A 66 13.58 2.95 -8.29
N ASN A 67 13.20 3.01 -7.02
CA ASN A 67 14.01 2.46 -5.94
C ASN A 67 13.49 1.14 -5.41
N ILE A 68 12.42 0.61 -5.99
CA ILE A 68 11.81 -0.61 -5.50
C ILE A 68 12.38 -1.81 -6.24
N ARG A 69 12.96 -2.74 -5.48
CA ARG A 69 13.52 -3.94 -6.07
C ARG A 69 12.47 -5.03 -6.24
N ASN A 70 11.65 -5.23 -5.24
CA ASN A 70 10.64 -6.27 -5.26
C ASN A 70 9.29 -5.61 -5.06
N ILE A 71 8.60 -5.40 -6.17
CA ILE A 71 7.37 -4.64 -6.14
C ILE A 71 6.25 -5.38 -5.42
N ARG A 72 6.22 -6.71 -5.51
CA ARG A 72 5.18 -7.46 -4.84
C ARG A 72 5.34 -7.39 -3.32
N SER A 73 6.56 -7.52 -2.85
CA SER A 73 6.83 -7.39 -1.43
C SER A 73 6.53 -5.99 -0.94
N TYR A 74 6.89 -4.99 -1.72
CA TYR A 74 6.58 -3.61 -1.38
C TYR A 74 5.08 -3.39 -1.28
N LEU A 75 4.33 -3.90 -2.25
CA LEU A 75 2.88 -3.69 -2.26
C LEU A 75 2.22 -4.35 -1.06
N LEU A 76 2.61 -5.57 -0.74
CA LEU A 76 2.01 -6.24 0.40
C LEU A 76 2.26 -5.45 1.69
N THR A 77 3.49 -5.00 1.87
CA THR A 77 3.85 -4.24 3.04
C THR A 77 3.10 -2.90 3.09
N ALA A 78 3.06 -2.20 1.96
CA ALA A 78 2.41 -0.90 1.90
C ALA A 78 0.91 -1.02 2.13
N LEU A 79 0.29 -2.04 1.54
CA LEU A 79 -1.15 -2.24 1.70
C LEU A 79 -1.49 -2.60 3.13
N TYR A 80 -0.70 -3.48 3.72
CA TYR A 80 -0.96 -3.88 5.10
C TYR A 80 -0.88 -2.69 6.05
N ASN A 81 0.05 -1.80 5.81
CA ASN A 81 0.27 -0.65 6.68
C ASN A 81 -0.51 0.59 6.30
N ALA A 82 -1.21 0.56 5.16
CA ALA A 82 -1.85 1.75 4.63
C ALA A 82 -2.79 2.44 5.61
N PRO A 83 -3.65 1.73 6.35
CA PRO A 83 -4.55 2.43 7.26
C PRO A 83 -3.82 3.24 8.32
N ALA A 84 -2.69 2.75 8.79
CA ALA A 84 -1.93 3.48 9.80
C ALA A 84 -1.11 4.61 9.18
N THR A 85 -0.47 4.33 8.04
CA THR A 85 0.43 5.32 7.45
C THR A 85 -0.31 6.44 6.77
N ILE A 86 -1.53 6.20 6.28
CA ILE A 86 -2.26 7.25 5.58
C ILE A 86 -2.65 8.37 6.54
N GLU A 87 -2.96 8.04 7.78
CA GLU A 87 -3.28 9.07 8.76
C GLU A 87 -2.06 9.91 9.07
N ALA A 88 -0.92 9.25 9.25
CA ALA A 88 0.32 9.98 9.52
C ALA A 88 0.72 10.84 8.33
N TYR A 89 0.52 10.33 7.13
CA TYR A 89 0.85 11.06 5.92
C TYR A 89 0.03 12.34 5.81
N TYR A 90 -1.27 12.25 6.03
CA TYR A 90 -2.14 13.41 5.92
C TYR A 90 -1.91 14.39 7.06
N ALA A 91 -1.63 13.89 8.26
CA ALA A 91 -1.33 14.76 9.37
C ALA A 91 -0.07 15.58 9.09
N ALA A 92 0.95 14.92 8.56
CA ALA A 92 2.19 15.62 8.23
C ALA A 92 1.95 16.63 7.10
N LYS A 93 1.12 16.26 6.12
CA LYS A 93 0.85 17.15 5.01
C LYS A 93 0.09 18.39 5.46
N VAL A 94 -0.87 18.22 6.34
CA VAL A 94 -1.62 19.36 6.86
C VAL A 94 -0.71 20.27 7.66
N ALA A 95 0.15 19.71 8.49
CA ALA A 95 1.08 20.53 9.26
C ALA A 95 2.03 21.29 8.33
N HIS A 96 2.44 20.66 7.25
CA HIS A 96 3.34 21.32 6.31
C HIS A 96 2.62 22.42 5.52
N ASP A 97 1.38 22.15 5.10
CA ASP A 97 0.65 23.09 4.27
C ASP A 97 0.17 24.30 5.06
N TRP A 98 -0.07 24.13 6.35
CA TRP A 98 -0.60 25.22 7.17
C TRP A 98 0.26 25.45 8.40
N PRO A 99 1.52 25.77 8.21
CA PRO A 99 2.39 25.96 9.36
C PRO A 99 2.00 27.16 10.23
N ASN A 100 1.32 28.14 9.64
CA ASN A 100 0.96 29.34 10.38
C ASN A 100 -0.26 29.19 11.24
N LEU A 101 -1.02 28.12 11.04
CA LEU A 101 -2.22 27.92 11.82
C LEU A 101 -1.91 27.66 13.28
N SER A 102 -0.77 27.05 13.54
CA SER A 102 -0.40 26.74 14.90
C SER A 102 0.32 27.90 15.58
N ALA A 103 0.64 28.91 14.82
CA ALA A 103 1.23 30.11 15.41
C ALA A 103 0.14 31.02 15.93
#